data_db0614196240a1ace18d12e495d58fa7
#
_entry.id   db0614196240a1ace18d12e495d58fa7
#
_cell.length_a   1.000
_cell.length_b   1.000
_cell.length_c   1.000
_cell.angle_alpha   90.00
_cell.angle_beta   90.00
_cell.angle_gamma   90.00
#
_symmetry.space_group_name_H-M   'P 1'
#
loop_
_entity.id
_entity.type
_entity.pdbx_description
1 polymer ?
#
loop_
_entity_poly.entity_id
_entity_poly.type
_entity_poly.pdbx_seq_one_letter_code
_entity_poly.pdbx_strand_id
1 'polypeptide(L)'
;MPDSHNNHPDKPVRFVDEHLHDTPTPSEWGLNGISRMDVNQADIAPLMSTLLGLSCPINSVGNLPLDYIELNEGDEVEAVLANTKQILNQFLRKSELKQLHSLNFKPFKPLSNHSLVLDEIEHLISVRDYKGAMKLLEHLRSLALSGLHYFQTYDWLMLMTVITLGYIGWMVYIVLHVLESYTSLPEKIFRKEQFFGLRKSSPKAYLCGGLLMGVVCVLLLYEHSPPLYHAYIAMTIFLWTQIFSEYKFLMGLWRYLGGRKCSYFLKLITTCIFSILILELLVMSFTDRKIYTWCFITLGVTSSIYLFKLMPQRSGIPIFLWLACWLLSVFTLMPPEIPENTPLV
;
A
#
# COMPACT_ATOMS: atom_id res chain seq x y z
N MET A 1 17.36 -23.36 -18.77
CA MET A 1 16.59 -24.18 -17.80
C MET A 1 16.21 -23.26 -16.67
N PRO A 2 14.95 -23.02 -16.35
CA PRO A 2 14.56 -22.13 -15.26
C PRO A 2 14.72 -22.89 -13.95
N ASP A 3 15.51 -22.33 -13.06
CA ASP A 3 15.70 -22.88 -11.73
C ASP A 3 14.41 -22.76 -10.93
N SER A 4 13.95 -23.92 -10.47
CA SER A 4 12.79 -24.07 -9.61
C SER A 4 12.96 -23.27 -8.32
N HIS A 5 12.09 -22.29 -8.10
CA HIS A 5 11.90 -21.64 -6.81
C HIS A 5 11.50 -22.66 -5.74
N ASN A 6 12.49 -23.12 -4.98
CA ASN A 6 12.24 -23.80 -3.72
C ASN A 6 11.79 -22.77 -2.70
N ASN A 7 10.48 -22.69 -2.49
CA ASN A 7 9.86 -22.01 -1.35
C ASN A 7 10.20 -22.76 -0.06
N HIS A 8 11.37 -22.52 0.50
CA HIS A 8 11.69 -22.90 1.88
C HIS A 8 11.17 -21.81 2.82
N PRO A 9 10.31 -22.14 3.82
CA PRO A 9 9.73 -21.15 4.74
C PRO A 9 10.73 -20.46 5.69
N ASP A 10 12.01 -20.90 5.67
CA ASP A 10 13.07 -20.39 6.55
C ASP A 10 14.11 -19.51 5.84
N LYS A 11 13.91 -19.13 4.58
CA LYS A 11 14.82 -18.17 3.95
C LYS A 11 14.53 -16.78 4.51
N PRO A 12 15.53 -16.07 5.07
CA PRO A 12 15.35 -14.69 5.49
C PRO A 12 14.87 -13.88 4.27
N VAL A 13 13.80 -13.11 4.48
CA VAL A 13 13.28 -12.20 3.45
C VAL A 13 14.43 -11.24 3.13
N ARG A 14 14.96 -11.30 1.91
CA ARG A 14 15.94 -10.31 1.46
C ARG A 14 15.24 -8.97 1.43
N PHE A 15 15.76 -8.01 2.17
CA PHE A 15 15.20 -6.65 2.24
C PHE A 15 15.34 -5.94 0.88
N VAL A 16 16.35 -6.34 0.10
CA VAL A 16 16.61 -5.86 -1.26
C VAL A 16 17.06 -7.05 -2.09
N ASP A 17 16.42 -7.29 -3.23
CA ASP A 17 16.90 -8.23 -4.23
C ASP A 17 18.13 -7.62 -4.90
N GLU A 18 19.31 -8.06 -4.47
CA GLU A 18 20.56 -7.72 -5.09
C GLU A 18 20.56 -8.31 -6.51
N HIS A 19 20.80 -7.47 -7.52
CA HIS A 19 21.01 -7.84 -8.93
C HIS A 19 19.84 -8.50 -9.69
N LEU A 20 18.59 -8.34 -9.23
CA LEU A 20 17.44 -8.90 -9.95
C LEU A 20 17.25 -8.25 -11.34
N HIS A 21 17.88 -7.12 -11.60
CA HIS A 21 17.72 -6.30 -12.80
C HIS A 21 19.02 -5.86 -13.44
N ASP A 22 20.09 -6.65 -13.33
CA ASP A 22 21.34 -6.37 -14.04
C ASP A 22 21.08 -6.35 -15.55
N THR A 23 21.01 -5.15 -16.10
CA THR A 23 20.86 -4.95 -17.52
C THR A 23 22.23 -4.76 -18.16
N PRO A 24 22.46 -5.30 -19.35
CA PRO A 24 23.74 -5.10 -20.03
C PRO A 24 23.99 -3.61 -20.27
N THR A 25 25.26 -3.21 -20.25
CA THR A 25 25.66 -1.82 -20.54
C THR A 25 25.11 -1.40 -21.91
N PRO A 26 24.33 -0.30 -22.00
CA PRO A 26 23.83 0.16 -23.28
C PRO A 26 25.00 0.46 -24.24
N SER A 27 24.92 -0.05 -25.48
CA SER A 27 25.94 0.14 -26.51
C SER A 27 26.19 1.61 -26.86
N GLU A 28 25.17 2.45 -26.68
CA GLU A 28 25.20 3.89 -26.94
C GLU A 28 26.13 4.67 -26.01
N TRP A 29 26.44 4.13 -24.81
CA TRP A 29 27.35 4.78 -23.85
C TRP A 29 28.82 4.68 -24.27
N GLY A 30 29.14 3.89 -25.30
CA GLY A 30 30.53 3.74 -25.76
C GLY A 30 31.49 3.10 -24.77
N LEU A 31 30.97 2.50 -23.69
CA LEU A 31 31.74 1.87 -22.61
C LEU A 31 32.00 0.39 -22.93
N ASN A 32 32.61 0.13 -24.08
CA ASN A 32 32.95 -1.24 -24.50
C ASN A 32 33.98 -1.85 -23.56
N GLY A 33 33.63 -2.98 -22.94
CA GLY A 33 34.56 -3.71 -22.02
C GLY A 33 34.43 -3.30 -20.56
N ILE A 34 33.56 -2.36 -20.20
CA ILE A 34 33.24 -2.03 -18.82
C ILE A 34 31.90 -2.69 -18.46
N SER A 35 31.90 -3.58 -17.47
CA SER A 35 30.69 -4.20 -16.96
C SER A 35 29.90 -3.18 -16.13
N ARG A 36 28.60 -3.07 -16.39
CA ARG A 36 27.69 -2.30 -15.55
C ARG A 36 27.38 -3.11 -14.30
N MET A 37 27.50 -2.47 -13.14
CA MET A 37 27.05 -3.03 -11.86
C MET A 37 26.02 -2.11 -11.25
N ASP A 38 24.84 -2.64 -10.98
CA ASP A 38 23.75 -1.89 -10.38
C ASP A 38 23.82 -2.02 -8.85
N VAL A 39 23.66 -0.91 -8.15
CA VAL A 39 23.64 -0.83 -6.68
C VAL A 39 22.36 -0.17 -6.23
N ASN A 40 21.90 -0.53 -5.03
CA ASN A 40 20.75 0.15 -4.45
C ASN A 40 21.15 1.57 -3.99
N GLN A 41 20.22 2.51 -4.10
CA GLN A 41 20.46 3.87 -3.63
C GLN A 41 20.86 3.93 -2.15
N ALA A 42 20.35 3.01 -1.33
CA ALA A 42 20.69 2.93 0.09
C ALA A 42 22.16 2.58 0.34
N ASP A 43 22.80 1.85 -0.59
CA ASP A 43 24.16 1.33 -0.47
C ASP A 43 25.23 2.42 -0.68
N ILE A 44 24.84 3.55 -1.27
CA ILE A 44 25.72 4.71 -1.46
C ILE A 44 26.19 5.27 -0.12
N ALA A 45 25.34 5.28 0.90
CA ALA A 45 25.70 5.83 2.21
C ALA A 45 26.81 5.04 2.92
N PRO A 46 26.75 3.71 3.09
CA PRO A 46 27.86 2.94 3.65
C PRO A 46 29.10 2.98 2.77
N LEU A 47 28.96 2.98 1.43
CA LEU A 47 30.09 3.12 0.52
C LEU A 47 30.87 4.42 0.75
N MET A 48 30.17 5.55 0.73
CA MET A 48 30.81 6.85 0.94
C MET A 48 31.43 6.97 2.34
N SER A 49 30.76 6.44 3.36
CA SER A 49 31.28 6.45 4.73
C SER A 49 32.57 5.65 4.85
N THR A 50 32.62 4.47 4.25
CA THR A 50 33.82 3.62 4.24
C THR A 50 34.98 4.27 3.48
N LEU A 51 34.71 4.86 2.29
CA LEU A 51 35.73 5.54 1.50
C LEU A 51 36.32 6.78 2.21
N LEU A 52 35.53 7.47 3.01
CA LEU A 52 35.95 8.63 3.79
C LEU A 52 36.51 8.30 5.17
N GLY A 53 36.52 7.02 5.57
CA GLY A 53 36.92 6.59 6.91
C GLY A 53 36.00 7.11 8.02
N LEU A 54 34.70 7.35 7.71
CA LEU A 54 33.70 7.85 8.64
C LEU A 54 32.79 6.72 9.10
N SER A 55 32.17 6.90 10.25
CA SER A 55 31.12 6.00 10.73
C SER A 55 29.90 6.07 9.81
N CYS A 56 29.31 4.90 9.51
CA CYS A 56 28.10 4.81 8.71
C CYS A 56 26.93 5.55 9.40
N PRO A 57 26.07 6.28 8.65
CA PRO A 57 24.91 6.96 9.23
C PRO A 57 24.00 6.01 10.00
N ILE A 58 23.57 6.40 11.20
CA ILE A 58 22.84 5.55 12.15
C ILE A 58 21.57 4.94 11.54
N ASN A 59 20.88 5.67 10.68
CA ASN A 59 19.63 5.23 10.05
C ASN A 59 19.83 4.57 8.67
N SER A 60 21.06 4.34 8.24
CA SER A 60 21.33 3.65 6.97
C SER A 60 20.93 2.18 7.07
N VAL A 61 20.26 1.70 6.04
CA VAL A 61 19.91 0.28 5.85
C VAL A 61 20.64 -0.35 4.66
N GLY A 62 21.57 0.42 4.04
CA GLY A 62 22.32 -0.02 2.89
C GLY A 62 23.40 -1.04 3.24
N ASN A 63 23.68 -1.90 2.28
CA ASN A 63 24.78 -2.85 2.31
C ASN A 63 26.04 -2.21 1.74
N LEU A 64 27.21 -2.53 2.29
CA LEU A 64 28.47 -2.06 1.71
C LEU A 64 28.76 -2.86 0.42
N PRO A 65 28.77 -2.21 -0.77
CA PRO A 65 29.10 -2.90 -2.01
C PRO A 65 30.61 -3.01 -2.16
N LEU A 66 31.16 -4.20 -1.91
CA LEU A 66 32.60 -4.44 -1.90
C LEU A 66 33.26 -4.31 -3.27
N ASP A 67 32.52 -4.57 -4.35
CA ASP A 67 33.02 -4.50 -5.73
C ASP A 67 33.54 -3.13 -6.16
N TYR A 68 33.22 -2.08 -5.39
CA TYR A 68 33.64 -0.70 -5.62
C TYR A 68 34.83 -0.26 -4.75
N ILE A 69 35.34 -1.16 -3.92
CA ILE A 69 36.38 -0.82 -2.94
C ILE A 69 37.52 -1.87 -3.10
N GLU A 70 38.73 -1.41 -3.31
CA GLU A 70 39.89 -2.26 -3.33
C GLU A 70 40.53 -2.28 -1.92
N LEU A 71 40.25 -3.32 -1.15
CA LEU A 71 40.75 -3.53 0.20
C LEU A 71 41.43 -4.91 0.33
N ASN A 72 42.20 -5.10 1.40
CA ASN A 72 42.68 -6.42 1.78
C ASN A 72 41.52 -7.24 2.36
N GLU A 73 41.54 -8.58 2.26
CA GLU A 73 40.48 -9.46 2.79
C GLU A 73 40.14 -9.19 4.26
N GLY A 74 41.14 -8.82 5.08
CA GLY A 74 40.90 -8.47 6.49
C GLY A 74 40.13 -7.14 6.66
N ASP A 75 40.54 -6.11 5.90
CA ASP A 75 39.93 -4.80 5.94
C ASP A 75 38.48 -4.81 5.36
N GLU A 76 38.24 -5.67 4.33
CA GLU A 76 36.90 -5.91 3.80
C GLU A 76 35.97 -6.46 4.87
N VAL A 77 36.40 -7.51 5.59
CA VAL A 77 35.58 -8.13 6.65
C VAL A 77 35.34 -7.15 7.80
N GLU A 78 36.32 -6.33 8.18
CA GLU A 78 36.15 -5.31 9.22
C GLU A 78 35.15 -4.22 8.78
N ALA A 79 35.22 -3.77 7.53
CA ALA A 79 34.28 -2.79 6.99
C ALA A 79 32.85 -3.34 6.96
N VAL A 80 32.66 -4.59 6.52
CA VAL A 80 31.35 -5.25 6.54
C VAL A 80 30.86 -5.50 7.96
N LEU A 81 31.75 -5.84 8.90
CA LEU A 81 31.42 -5.98 10.32
C LEU A 81 30.91 -4.65 10.90
N ALA A 82 31.59 -3.55 10.60
CA ALA A 82 31.18 -2.22 11.04
C ALA A 82 29.78 -1.83 10.51
N ASN A 83 29.51 -2.07 9.21
CA ASN A 83 28.20 -1.86 8.60
C ASN A 83 27.13 -2.78 9.23
N THR A 84 27.44 -4.06 9.42
CA THR A 84 26.52 -5.03 10.02
C THR A 84 26.21 -4.68 11.48
N LYS A 85 27.21 -4.29 12.28
CA LYS A 85 27.01 -3.83 13.66
C LYS A 85 26.15 -2.57 13.73
N GLN A 86 26.30 -1.65 12.78
CA GLN A 86 25.47 -0.45 12.71
C GLN A 86 23.99 -0.81 12.46
N ILE A 87 23.69 -1.69 11.49
CA ILE A 87 22.34 -2.14 11.17
C ILE A 87 21.74 -2.93 12.36
N LEU A 88 22.53 -3.82 12.97
CA LEU A 88 22.10 -4.58 14.13
C LEU A 88 21.77 -3.66 15.33
N ASN A 89 22.60 -2.67 15.60
CA ASN A 89 22.33 -1.68 16.67
C ASN A 89 21.05 -0.88 16.40
N GLN A 90 20.76 -0.53 15.15
CA GLN A 90 19.51 0.10 14.76
C GLN A 90 18.31 -0.80 15.07
N PHE A 91 18.40 -2.10 14.73
CA PHE A 91 17.37 -3.08 15.06
C PHE A 91 17.18 -3.21 16.57
N LEU A 92 18.25 -3.38 17.35
CA LEU A 92 18.19 -3.52 18.80
C LEU A 92 17.54 -2.30 19.45
N ARG A 93 17.90 -1.09 19.00
CA ARG A 93 17.29 0.14 19.52
C ARG A 93 15.81 0.25 19.19
N LYS A 94 15.39 -0.14 17.97
CA LYS A 94 13.97 -0.18 17.61
C LYS A 94 13.21 -1.23 18.41
N SER A 95 13.80 -2.41 18.63
CA SER A 95 13.23 -3.47 19.47
C SER A 95 13.01 -3.02 20.90
N GLU A 96 14.01 -2.39 21.50
CA GLU A 96 13.94 -1.83 22.84
C GLU A 96 12.82 -0.78 23.00
N LEU A 97 12.78 0.19 22.06
CA LEU A 97 11.73 1.21 22.05
C LEU A 97 10.33 0.60 21.89
N LYS A 98 10.17 -0.40 21.04
CA LYS A 98 8.88 -1.07 20.86
C LYS A 98 8.50 -1.88 22.12
N GLN A 99 9.46 -2.52 22.77
CA GLN A 99 9.24 -3.26 24.03
C GLN A 99 8.78 -2.34 25.15
N LEU A 100 9.35 -1.13 25.27
CA LEU A 100 9.00 -0.15 26.31
C LEU A 100 7.57 0.42 26.11
N HIS A 101 7.10 0.55 24.88
CA HIS A 101 5.87 1.28 24.57
C HIS A 101 4.71 0.38 24.12
N SER A 102 4.92 -0.92 23.86
CA SER A 102 3.87 -1.82 23.40
C SER A 102 3.27 -2.63 24.54
N LEU A 103 1.93 -2.65 24.63
CA LEU A 103 1.18 -3.47 25.61
C LEU A 103 1.35 -4.97 25.36
N ASN A 104 1.53 -5.39 24.12
CA ASN A 104 1.70 -6.79 23.73
C ASN A 104 2.87 -6.93 22.75
N PHE A 105 4.09 -6.78 23.32
CA PHE A 105 5.30 -6.88 22.53
C PHE A 105 5.56 -8.31 22.05
N LYS A 106 5.80 -8.47 20.75
CA LYS A 106 6.24 -9.72 20.14
C LYS A 106 7.66 -9.55 19.60
N PRO A 107 8.68 -10.18 20.22
CA PRO A 107 10.06 -10.07 19.77
C PRO A 107 10.26 -10.77 18.42
N PHE A 108 11.23 -10.29 17.66
CA PHE A 108 11.69 -10.97 16.44
C PHE A 108 12.63 -12.11 16.83
N LYS A 109 12.10 -13.34 16.89
CA LYS A 109 12.78 -14.55 17.37
C LYS A 109 14.08 -14.90 16.66
N PRO A 110 14.24 -14.72 15.31
CA PRO A 110 15.47 -15.14 14.62
C PRO A 110 16.74 -14.45 15.12
N LEU A 111 16.63 -13.27 15.70
CA LEU A 111 17.77 -12.51 16.25
C LEU A 111 17.97 -12.65 17.76
N SER A 112 17.29 -13.60 18.42
CA SER A 112 17.44 -13.82 19.86
C SER A 112 18.89 -14.13 20.28
N ASN A 113 19.64 -14.81 19.43
CA ASN A 113 21.01 -15.27 19.70
C ASN A 113 22.08 -14.44 18.98
N HIS A 114 21.79 -13.19 18.64
CA HIS A 114 22.70 -12.31 17.89
C HIS A 114 24.07 -12.12 18.53
N SER A 115 24.15 -12.13 19.87
CA SER A 115 25.42 -12.00 20.60
C SER A 115 26.36 -13.19 20.37
N LEU A 116 25.81 -14.41 20.40
CA LEU A 116 26.61 -15.62 20.12
C LEU A 116 27.14 -15.64 18.68
N VAL A 117 26.32 -15.17 17.74
CA VAL A 117 26.77 -15.08 16.32
C VAL A 117 27.86 -14.02 16.16
N LEU A 118 27.77 -12.88 16.87
CA LEU A 118 28.82 -11.87 16.85
C LEU A 118 30.13 -12.40 17.46
N ASP A 119 30.07 -13.10 18.60
CA ASP A 119 31.24 -13.70 19.23
C ASP A 119 31.91 -14.73 18.30
N GLU A 120 31.13 -15.54 17.57
CA GLU A 120 31.62 -16.48 16.58
C GLU A 120 32.29 -15.78 15.38
N ILE A 121 31.68 -14.67 14.90
CA ILE A 121 32.28 -13.85 13.82
C ILE A 121 33.63 -13.28 14.28
N GLU A 122 33.73 -12.71 15.47
CA GLU A 122 34.96 -12.14 16.01
C GLU A 122 36.03 -13.22 16.23
N HIS A 123 35.65 -14.42 16.64
CA HIS A 123 36.52 -15.56 16.71
C HIS A 123 37.09 -15.97 15.33
N LEU A 124 36.21 -16.07 14.31
CA LEU A 124 36.64 -16.39 12.94
C LEU A 124 37.60 -15.35 12.36
N ILE A 125 37.40 -14.08 12.63
CA ILE A 125 38.29 -13.00 12.23
C ILE A 125 39.66 -13.17 12.94
N SER A 126 39.67 -13.52 14.22
CA SER A 126 40.92 -13.74 15.00
C SER A 126 41.77 -14.91 14.45
N VAL A 127 41.12 -15.97 13.96
CA VAL A 127 41.74 -17.13 13.33
C VAL A 127 42.06 -16.89 11.83
N ARG A 128 41.69 -15.73 11.29
CA ARG A 128 41.85 -15.36 9.87
C ARG A 128 41.03 -16.22 8.89
N ASP A 129 39.93 -16.81 9.34
CA ASP A 129 38.94 -17.41 8.46
C ASP A 129 37.96 -16.33 7.95
N TYR A 130 38.45 -15.51 7.02
CA TYR A 130 37.69 -14.38 6.47
C TYR A 130 36.47 -14.85 5.66
N LYS A 131 36.52 -16.00 5.00
CA LYS A 131 35.41 -16.54 4.22
C LYS A 131 34.26 -17.03 5.11
N GLY A 132 34.58 -17.69 6.22
CA GLY A 132 33.62 -18.10 7.23
C GLY A 132 32.95 -16.88 7.88
N ALA A 133 33.76 -15.90 8.30
CA ALA A 133 33.28 -14.65 8.88
C ALA A 133 32.33 -13.90 7.94
N MET A 134 32.66 -13.78 6.64
CA MET A 134 31.85 -13.07 5.66
C MET A 134 30.46 -13.70 5.51
N LYS A 135 30.37 -15.03 5.43
CA LYS A 135 29.06 -15.73 5.36
C LYS A 135 28.18 -15.47 6.57
N LEU A 136 28.77 -15.50 7.77
CA LEU A 136 28.02 -15.21 8.99
C LEU A 136 27.61 -13.74 9.08
N LEU A 137 28.45 -12.83 8.61
CA LEU A 137 28.13 -11.39 8.52
C LEU A 137 26.96 -11.12 7.57
N GLU A 138 26.97 -11.71 6.37
CA GLU A 138 25.86 -11.60 5.42
C GLU A 138 24.56 -12.15 6.01
N HIS A 139 24.64 -13.30 6.67
CA HIS A 139 23.47 -13.90 7.32
C HIS A 139 22.95 -13.02 8.44
N LEU A 140 23.81 -12.54 9.35
CA LEU A 140 23.44 -11.68 10.46
C LEU A 140 22.85 -10.36 9.96
N ARG A 141 23.45 -9.74 8.94
CA ARG A 141 22.98 -8.52 8.30
C ARG A 141 21.59 -8.70 7.69
N SER A 142 21.38 -9.77 6.95
CA SER A 142 20.09 -10.11 6.34
C SER A 142 19.01 -10.34 7.40
N LEU A 143 19.32 -10.99 8.52
CA LEU A 143 18.41 -11.14 9.65
C LEU A 143 18.12 -9.79 10.32
N ALA A 144 19.12 -8.92 10.47
CA ALA A 144 18.94 -7.60 11.07
C ALA A 144 18.02 -6.71 10.22
N LEU A 145 18.20 -6.71 8.89
CA LEU A 145 17.33 -6.02 7.94
C LEU A 145 15.89 -6.57 7.96
N SER A 146 15.74 -7.89 8.01
CA SER A 146 14.43 -8.54 8.15
C SER A 146 13.76 -8.17 9.48
N GLY A 147 14.53 -8.07 10.55
CA GLY A 147 14.04 -7.60 11.86
C GLY A 147 13.61 -6.13 11.84
N LEU A 148 14.34 -5.26 11.13
CA LEU A 148 13.94 -3.87 10.92
C LEU A 148 12.63 -3.78 10.14
N HIS A 149 12.48 -4.58 9.07
CA HIS A 149 11.24 -4.65 8.31
C HIS A 149 10.07 -5.16 9.16
N TYR A 150 10.31 -6.18 10.01
CA TYR A 150 9.31 -6.66 10.96
C TYR A 150 8.77 -5.54 11.85
N PHE A 151 9.65 -4.68 12.40
CA PHE A 151 9.21 -3.54 13.22
C PHE A 151 8.61 -2.39 12.41
N GLN A 152 8.95 -2.21 11.14
CA GLN A 152 8.29 -1.26 10.26
C GLN A 152 6.85 -1.66 9.94
N THR A 153 6.59 -2.96 9.83
CA THR A 153 5.27 -3.52 9.53
C THR A 153 4.51 -4.00 10.76
N TYR A 154 5.04 -3.76 11.96
CA TYR A 154 4.50 -4.28 13.22
C TYR A 154 3.02 -3.92 13.43
N ASP A 155 2.66 -2.69 13.19
CA ASP A 155 1.30 -2.17 13.37
C ASP A 155 0.46 -2.22 12.07
N TRP A 156 1.00 -2.83 11.01
CA TRP A 156 0.38 -2.83 9.69
C TRP A 156 -1.06 -3.37 9.69
N LEU A 157 -1.30 -4.51 10.36
CA LEU A 157 -2.61 -5.13 10.42
C LEU A 157 -3.65 -4.23 11.10
N MET A 158 -3.28 -3.62 12.22
CA MET A 158 -4.12 -2.69 12.96
C MET A 158 -4.44 -1.47 12.10
N LEU A 159 -3.44 -0.87 11.49
CA LEU A 159 -3.60 0.32 10.67
C LEU A 159 -4.48 0.04 9.43
N MET A 160 -4.22 -1.07 8.72
CA MET A 160 -5.04 -1.49 7.57
C MET A 160 -6.49 -1.75 7.96
N THR A 161 -6.73 -2.39 9.09
CA THR A 161 -8.08 -2.62 9.61
C THR A 161 -8.80 -1.30 9.88
N VAL A 162 -8.14 -0.36 10.57
CA VAL A 162 -8.72 0.95 10.89
C VAL A 162 -9.02 1.75 9.63
N ILE A 163 -8.09 1.79 8.68
CA ILE A 163 -8.26 2.50 7.40
C ILE A 163 -9.42 1.88 6.59
N THR A 164 -9.45 0.55 6.49
CA THR A 164 -10.52 -0.17 5.76
C THR A 164 -11.89 0.11 6.38
N LEU A 165 -11.99 0.02 7.72
CA LEU A 165 -13.23 0.35 8.44
C LEU A 165 -13.61 1.83 8.26
N GLY A 166 -12.63 2.73 8.22
CA GLY A 166 -12.85 4.14 7.94
C GLY A 166 -13.46 4.37 6.56
N TYR A 167 -12.89 3.77 5.51
CA TYR A 167 -13.43 3.87 4.15
C TYR A 167 -14.81 3.24 4.01
N ILE A 168 -15.03 2.05 4.57
CA ILE A 168 -16.35 1.42 4.59
C ILE A 168 -17.36 2.31 5.32
N GLY A 169 -17.00 2.82 6.48
CA GLY A 169 -17.84 3.75 7.24
C GLY A 169 -18.17 5.00 6.44
N TRP A 170 -17.20 5.60 5.77
CA TRP A 170 -17.41 6.77 4.92
C TRP A 170 -18.35 6.48 3.74
N MET A 171 -18.15 5.37 3.03
CA MET A 171 -19.05 4.96 1.94
C MET A 171 -20.48 4.73 2.44
N VAL A 172 -20.66 4.00 3.56
CA VAL A 172 -21.97 3.75 4.15
C VAL A 172 -22.63 5.06 4.58
N TYR A 173 -21.89 5.96 5.22
CA TYR A 173 -22.38 7.27 5.62
C TYR A 173 -22.90 8.10 4.43
N ILE A 174 -22.12 8.17 3.34
CA ILE A 174 -22.54 8.88 2.12
C ILE A 174 -23.80 8.26 1.52
N VAL A 175 -23.86 6.94 1.41
CA VAL A 175 -25.03 6.23 0.86
C VAL A 175 -26.26 6.52 1.72
N LEU A 176 -26.17 6.42 3.03
CA LEU A 176 -27.27 6.73 3.94
C LEU A 176 -27.72 8.19 3.81
N HIS A 177 -26.76 9.11 3.78
CA HIS A 177 -27.05 10.54 3.61
C HIS A 177 -27.77 10.84 2.29
N VAL A 178 -27.34 10.23 1.18
CA VAL A 178 -28.01 10.37 -0.13
C VAL A 178 -29.40 9.75 -0.09
N LEU A 179 -29.56 8.56 0.49
CA LEU A 179 -30.84 7.90 0.60
C LEU A 179 -31.84 8.70 1.46
N GLU A 180 -31.37 9.32 2.53
CA GLU A 180 -32.17 10.11 3.43
C GLU A 180 -32.57 11.47 2.81
N SER A 181 -31.58 12.18 2.22
CA SER A 181 -31.76 13.58 1.81
C SER A 181 -32.33 13.75 0.40
N TYR A 182 -31.98 12.82 -0.52
CA TYR A 182 -32.27 12.98 -1.95
C TYR A 182 -33.24 11.96 -2.52
N THR A 183 -33.79 11.06 -1.69
CA THR A 183 -34.79 10.08 -2.15
C THR A 183 -36.10 10.18 -1.36
N SER A 184 -37.18 9.65 -1.94
CA SER A 184 -38.48 9.52 -1.24
C SER A 184 -38.55 8.28 -0.34
N LEU A 185 -37.43 7.60 -0.06
CA LEU A 185 -37.38 6.40 0.77
C LEU A 185 -37.80 6.66 2.22
N PRO A 186 -37.36 7.73 2.89
CA PRO A 186 -37.79 8.01 4.26
C PRO A 186 -39.31 8.12 4.39
N GLU A 187 -39.99 8.79 3.44
CA GLU A 187 -41.47 8.93 3.44
C GLU A 187 -42.15 7.58 3.20
N LYS A 188 -41.53 6.66 2.43
CA LYS A 188 -42.08 5.32 2.18
C LYS A 188 -41.85 4.34 3.34
N ILE A 189 -40.78 4.53 4.10
CA ILE A 189 -40.42 3.69 5.24
C ILE A 189 -41.15 4.10 6.51
N PHE A 190 -41.32 5.40 6.72
CA PHE A 190 -41.91 5.97 7.93
C PHE A 190 -43.17 6.79 7.62
N ARG A 191 -44.22 6.64 8.42
CA ARG A 191 -45.39 7.56 8.38
C ARG A 191 -44.93 8.97 8.72
N LYS A 192 -45.54 10.00 8.09
CA LYS A 192 -45.17 11.42 8.27
C LYS A 192 -44.99 11.85 9.74
N GLU A 193 -45.81 11.36 10.64
CA GLU A 193 -45.77 11.69 12.08
C GLU A 193 -44.52 11.09 12.80
N GLN A 194 -44.03 9.97 12.32
CA GLN A 194 -42.81 9.30 12.88
C GLN A 194 -41.51 9.90 12.33
N PHE A 195 -41.56 10.49 11.15
CA PHE A 195 -40.39 11.07 10.50
C PHE A 195 -39.80 12.26 11.27
N PHE A 196 -40.66 13.15 11.80
CA PHE A 196 -40.19 14.28 12.61
C PHE A 196 -39.60 13.86 13.96
N GLY A 197 -40.08 12.76 14.55
CA GLY A 197 -39.51 12.20 15.81
C GLY A 197 -38.22 11.39 15.61
N LEU A 198 -37.99 10.87 14.40
CA LEU A 198 -36.83 10.01 14.06
C LEU A 198 -35.56 10.81 13.75
N ARG A 199 -35.69 12.08 13.30
CA ARG A 199 -34.55 12.98 13.07
C ARG A 199 -33.85 13.38 14.38
N LYS A 200 -34.40 12.98 15.53
CA LYS A 200 -33.72 13.15 16.81
C LYS A 200 -32.62 12.07 16.93
N SER A 201 -31.43 12.48 16.57
CA SER A 201 -30.17 11.74 16.76
C SER A 201 -30.16 11.02 18.12
N SER A 202 -29.72 9.77 18.15
CA SER A 202 -29.70 8.98 19.39
C SER A 202 -28.55 9.47 20.31
N PRO A 203 -28.84 10.15 21.44
CA PRO A 203 -27.80 10.64 22.35
C PRO A 203 -26.99 9.50 22.93
N LYS A 204 -27.56 8.30 23.01
CA LYS A 204 -26.84 7.09 23.48
C LYS A 204 -25.71 6.67 22.54
N ALA A 205 -25.90 6.79 21.23
CA ALA A 205 -24.86 6.46 20.24
C ALA A 205 -23.64 7.40 20.39
N TYR A 206 -23.89 8.70 20.58
CA TYR A 206 -22.81 9.67 20.82
C TYR A 206 -22.10 9.46 22.15
N LEU A 207 -22.84 9.10 23.19
CA LEU A 207 -22.22 8.76 24.48
C LEU A 207 -21.31 7.54 24.35
N CYS A 208 -21.79 6.45 23.71
CA CYS A 208 -20.99 5.25 23.49
C CYS A 208 -19.78 5.53 22.59
N GLY A 209 -19.97 6.29 21.49
CA GLY A 209 -18.87 6.69 20.62
C GLY A 209 -17.82 7.54 21.32
N GLY A 210 -18.26 8.51 22.15
CA GLY A 210 -17.38 9.35 22.96
C GLY A 210 -16.59 8.54 24.00
N LEU A 211 -17.25 7.60 24.70
CA LEU A 211 -16.57 6.71 25.63
C LEU A 211 -15.54 5.82 24.93
N LEU A 212 -15.92 5.21 23.81
CA LEU A 212 -15.00 4.39 23.01
C LEU A 212 -13.80 5.22 22.56
N MET A 213 -14.03 6.42 22.05
CA MET A 213 -12.99 7.36 21.66
C MET A 213 -12.05 7.68 22.82
N GLY A 214 -12.58 7.99 23.99
CA GLY A 214 -11.79 8.29 25.17
C GLY A 214 -10.90 7.12 25.60
N VAL A 215 -11.47 5.91 25.66
CA VAL A 215 -10.71 4.69 26.00
C VAL A 215 -9.57 4.45 25.01
N VAL A 216 -9.87 4.51 23.71
CA VAL A 216 -8.86 4.25 22.67
C VAL A 216 -7.79 5.34 22.67
N CYS A 217 -8.15 6.62 22.85
CA CYS A 217 -7.16 7.69 22.97
C CYS A 217 -6.22 7.48 24.17
N VAL A 218 -6.74 7.07 25.32
CA VAL A 218 -5.92 6.78 26.51
C VAL A 218 -4.95 5.61 26.24
N LEU A 219 -5.41 4.54 25.58
CA LEU A 219 -4.56 3.40 25.21
C LEU A 219 -3.44 3.83 24.24
N LEU A 220 -3.77 4.61 23.20
CA LEU A 220 -2.79 5.11 22.23
C LEU A 220 -1.77 6.07 22.86
N LEU A 221 -2.19 6.90 23.81
CA LEU A 221 -1.29 7.76 24.60
C LEU A 221 -0.35 6.93 25.45
N TYR A 222 -0.86 5.87 26.09
CA TYR A 222 -0.03 4.95 26.87
C TYR A 222 1.02 4.24 26.00
N GLU A 223 0.66 3.86 24.77
CA GLU A 223 1.59 3.26 23.78
C GLU A 223 2.52 4.28 23.12
N HIS A 224 2.44 5.56 23.46
CA HIS A 224 3.18 6.64 22.78
C HIS A 224 3.06 6.58 21.25
N SER A 225 1.88 6.21 20.77
CA SER A 225 1.60 6.04 19.36
C SER A 225 1.70 7.38 18.60
N PRO A 226 2.10 7.37 17.32
CA PRO A 226 2.16 8.59 16.51
C PRO A 226 0.81 9.32 16.45
N PRO A 227 0.80 10.68 16.43
CA PRO A 227 -0.44 11.46 16.46
C PRO A 227 -1.37 11.16 15.28
N LEU A 228 -0.81 10.68 14.16
CA LEU A 228 -1.58 10.29 12.98
C LEU A 228 -2.49 9.08 13.26
N TYR A 229 -2.08 8.15 14.13
CA TYR A 229 -2.92 7.00 14.51
C TYR A 229 -4.17 7.45 15.27
N HIS A 230 -4.03 8.44 16.15
CA HIS A 230 -5.16 9.05 16.85
C HIS A 230 -6.16 9.65 15.85
N ALA A 231 -5.68 10.35 14.81
CA ALA A 231 -6.54 10.95 13.80
C ALA A 231 -7.31 9.89 12.99
N TYR A 232 -6.65 8.82 12.53
CA TYR A 232 -7.31 7.75 11.78
C TYR A 232 -8.37 7.01 12.60
N ILE A 233 -8.07 6.67 13.83
CA ILE A 233 -9.00 5.96 14.70
C ILE A 233 -10.15 6.88 15.10
N ALA A 234 -9.87 8.15 15.43
CA ALA A 234 -10.87 9.14 15.75
C ALA A 234 -11.87 9.34 14.62
N MET A 235 -11.38 9.50 13.38
CA MET A 235 -12.22 9.63 12.20
C MET A 235 -13.11 8.39 11.99
N THR A 236 -12.53 7.21 12.13
CA THR A 236 -13.27 5.94 11.98
C THR A 236 -14.37 5.81 13.03
N ILE A 237 -14.07 6.04 14.32
CA ILE A 237 -15.05 6.00 15.40
C ILE A 237 -16.15 7.04 15.17
N PHE A 238 -15.79 8.26 14.76
CA PHE A 238 -16.75 9.32 14.46
C PHE A 238 -17.73 8.91 13.36
N LEU A 239 -17.24 8.39 12.23
CA LEU A 239 -18.09 7.96 11.11
C LEU A 239 -19.07 6.85 11.53
N TRP A 240 -18.59 5.83 12.25
CA TRP A 240 -19.47 4.78 12.74
C TRP A 240 -20.45 5.26 13.78
N THR A 241 -20.07 6.23 14.63
CA THR A 241 -21.00 6.86 15.58
C THR A 241 -22.14 7.58 14.86
N GLN A 242 -21.84 8.29 13.77
CA GLN A 242 -22.87 8.92 12.93
C GLN A 242 -23.82 7.88 12.33
N ILE A 243 -23.28 6.80 11.77
CA ILE A 243 -24.07 5.71 11.19
C ILE A 243 -24.99 5.07 12.25
N PHE A 244 -24.44 4.75 13.43
CA PHE A 244 -25.23 4.16 14.52
C PHE A 244 -26.20 5.15 15.16
N SER A 245 -25.99 6.46 15.08
CA SER A 245 -26.98 7.43 15.55
C SER A 245 -28.27 7.36 14.75
N GLU A 246 -28.18 6.91 13.49
CA GLU A 246 -29.33 6.74 12.56
C GLU A 246 -29.80 5.27 12.46
N TYR A 247 -29.53 4.45 13.49
CA TYR A 247 -29.86 3.02 13.48
C TYR A 247 -31.33 2.71 13.16
N LYS A 248 -32.25 3.64 13.50
CA LYS A 248 -33.70 3.49 13.19
C LYS A 248 -33.98 3.55 11.70
N PHE A 249 -33.27 4.43 10.97
CA PHE A 249 -33.36 4.50 9.52
C PHE A 249 -32.77 3.24 8.88
N LEU A 250 -31.62 2.78 9.35
CA LEU A 250 -31.00 1.53 8.94
C LEU A 250 -31.93 0.32 9.14
N MET A 251 -32.55 0.21 10.29
CA MET A 251 -33.49 -0.87 10.60
C MET A 251 -34.75 -0.79 9.72
N GLY A 252 -35.26 0.42 9.50
CA GLY A 252 -36.38 0.66 8.59
C GLY A 252 -36.04 0.30 7.14
N LEU A 253 -34.86 0.68 6.67
CA LEU A 253 -34.36 0.34 5.35
C LEU A 253 -34.19 -1.18 5.17
N TRP A 254 -33.64 -1.86 6.18
CA TRP A 254 -33.49 -3.32 6.19
C TRP A 254 -34.85 -4.02 6.07
N ARG A 255 -35.85 -3.59 6.86
CA ARG A 255 -37.22 -4.13 6.78
C ARG A 255 -37.89 -3.85 5.44
N TYR A 256 -37.70 -2.64 4.90
CA TYR A 256 -38.24 -2.25 3.59
C TYR A 256 -37.66 -3.10 2.47
N LEU A 257 -36.35 -3.35 2.50
CA LEU A 257 -35.68 -4.22 1.55
C LEU A 257 -36.13 -5.67 1.72
N GLY A 258 -36.17 -6.20 2.95
CA GLY A 258 -36.57 -7.59 3.24
C GLY A 258 -38.00 -7.93 2.82
N GLY A 259 -38.89 -6.93 2.70
CA GLY A 259 -40.25 -7.11 2.15
C GLY A 259 -40.35 -7.10 0.62
N ARG A 260 -39.24 -6.92 -0.11
CA ARG A 260 -39.23 -6.86 -1.56
C ARG A 260 -39.05 -8.24 -2.22
N LYS A 261 -39.59 -8.39 -3.45
CA LYS A 261 -39.44 -9.62 -4.23
C LYS A 261 -37.95 -9.89 -4.56
N CYS A 262 -37.56 -11.14 -4.64
CA CYS A 262 -36.21 -11.58 -4.99
C CYS A 262 -35.68 -10.91 -6.29
N SER A 263 -36.56 -10.66 -7.26
CA SER A 263 -36.23 -9.95 -8.51
C SER A 263 -35.69 -8.53 -8.28
N TYR A 264 -36.10 -7.84 -7.20
CA TYR A 264 -35.57 -6.51 -6.84
C TYR A 264 -34.15 -6.61 -6.32
N PHE A 265 -33.88 -7.60 -5.46
CA PHE A 265 -32.52 -7.88 -4.99
C PHE A 265 -31.57 -8.24 -6.12
N LEU A 266 -32.05 -9.09 -7.03
CA LEU A 266 -31.24 -9.47 -8.20
C LEU A 266 -30.87 -8.26 -9.05
N LYS A 267 -31.83 -7.35 -9.32
CA LYS A 267 -31.56 -6.10 -10.04
C LYS A 267 -30.57 -5.22 -9.30
N LEU A 268 -30.71 -5.06 -7.98
CA LEU A 268 -29.82 -4.27 -7.16
C LEU A 268 -28.38 -4.83 -7.20
N ILE A 269 -28.24 -6.13 -6.97
CA ILE A 269 -26.95 -6.83 -7.02
C ILE A 269 -26.32 -6.70 -8.42
N THR A 270 -27.09 -6.90 -9.48
CA THR A 270 -26.58 -6.76 -10.85
C THR A 270 -26.10 -5.33 -11.11
N THR A 271 -26.83 -4.30 -10.63
CA THR A 271 -26.41 -2.91 -10.77
C THR A 271 -25.14 -2.62 -9.99
N CYS A 272 -25.02 -3.14 -8.76
CA CYS A 272 -23.80 -2.99 -7.95
C CYS A 272 -22.60 -3.67 -8.62
N ILE A 273 -22.75 -4.92 -9.09
CA ILE A 273 -21.68 -5.64 -9.80
C ILE A 273 -21.27 -4.87 -11.06
N PHE A 274 -22.24 -4.38 -11.83
CA PHE A 274 -21.96 -3.59 -13.04
C PHE A 274 -21.22 -2.29 -12.72
N SER A 275 -21.59 -1.60 -11.64
CA SER A 275 -20.89 -0.38 -11.19
C SER A 275 -19.45 -0.68 -10.76
N ILE A 276 -19.23 -1.77 -10.02
CA ILE A 276 -17.88 -2.21 -9.62
C ILE A 276 -17.05 -2.56 -10.86
N LEU A 277 -17.63 -3.26 -11.83
CA LEU A 277 -16.95 -3.62 -13.07
C LEU A 277 -16.54 -2.37 -13.87
N ILE A 278 -17.39 -1.34 -13.94
CA ILE A 278 -17.04 -0.06 -14.57
C ILE A 278 -15.88 0.61 -13.85
N LEU A 279 -15.88 0.62 -12.51
CA LEU A 279 -14.79 1.19 -11.73
C LEU A 279 -13.48 0.42 -11.94
N GLU A 280 -13.54 -0.90 -12.00
CA GLU A 280 -12.37 -1.75 -12.27
C GLU A 280 -11.80 -1.49 -13.67
N LEU A 281 -12.66 -1.39 -14.69
CA LEU A 281 -12.25 -1.02 -16.04
C LEU A 281 -11.61 0.37 -16.08
N LEU A 282 -12.14 1.32 -15.31
CA LEU A 282 -11.57 2.66 -15.18
C LEU A 282 -10.16 2.60 -14.57
N VAL A 283 -9.96 1.84 -13.49
CA VAL A 283 -8.65 1.66 -12.87
C VAL A 283 -7.67 0.98 -13.82
N MET A 284 -8.09 -0.10 -14.49
CA MET A 284 -7.27 -0.79 -15.49
C MET A 284 -6.88 0.12 -16.67
N SER A 285 -7.71 1.11 -17.02
CA SER A 285 -7.41 2.04 -18.11
C SER A 285 -6.23 2.97 -17.81
N PHE A 286 -5.85 3.16 -16.54
CA PHE A 286 -4.63 3.91 -16.16
C PHE A 286 -3.35 3.11 -16.43
N THR A 287 -3.43 1.78 -16.39
CA THR A 287 -2.28 0.91 -16.69
C THR A 287 -2.20 0.56 -18.18
N ASP A 288 -3.33 0.31 -18.83
CA ASP A 288 -3.38 0.01 -20.25
C ASP A 288 -4.35 0.94 -21.00
N ARG A 289 -3.78 1.86 -21.79
CA ARG A 289 -4.52 2.82 -22.60
C ARG A 289 -5.48 2.18 -23.62
N LYS A 290 -5.24 0.93 -24.02
CA LYS A 290 -6.11 0.21 -24.96
C LYS A 290 -7.49 -0.02 -24.35
N ILE A 291 -7.56 -0.32 -23.04
CA ILE A 291 -8.84 -0.50 -22.32
C ILE A 291 -9.66 0.78 -22.37
N TYR A 292 -9.01 1.93 -22.14
CA TYR A 292 -9.66 3.24 -22.23
C TYR A 292 -10.29 3.48 -23.58
N THR A 293 -9.55 3.22 -24.67
CA THR A 293 -10.04 3.36 -26.03
C THR A 293 -11.27 2.49 -26.29
N TRP A 294 -11.21 1.21 -25.93
CA TRP A 294 -12.34 0.29 -26.12
C TRP A 294 -13.57 0.70 -25.32
N CYS A 295 -13.39 1.17 -24.09
CA CYS A 295 -14.49 1.69 -23.28
C CYS A 295 -15.16 2.91 -23.94
N PHE A 296 -14.38 3.85 -24.46
CA PHE A 296 -14.92 5.02 -25.15
C PHE A 296 -15.65 4.64 -26.45
N ILE A 297 -15.08 3.77 -27.28
CA ILE A 297 -15.72 3.33 -28.52
C ILE A 297 -17.05 2.62 -28.21
N THR A 298 -17.06 1.67 -27.29
CA THR A 298 -18.29 0.94 -26.92
C THR A 298 -19.36 1.87 -26.36
N LEU A 299 -18.99 2.82 -25.49
CA LEU A 299 -19.91 3.81 -24.95
C LEU A 299 -20.44 4.74 -26.05
N GLY A 300 -19.59 5.18 -26.97
CA GLY A 300 -19.96 6.02 -28.11
C GLY A 300 -20.95 5.33 -29.05
N VAL A 301 -20.67 4.06 -29.42
CA VAL A 301 -21.55 3.28 -30.28
C VAL A 301 -22.89 3.00 -29.62
N THR A 302 -22.89 2.54 -28.37
CA THR A 302 -24.13 2.23 -27.63
C THR A 302 -24.99 3.47 -27.42
N SER A 303 -24.38 4.61 -27.04
CA SER A 303 -25.10 5.89 -26.90
C SER A 303 -25.65 6.38 -28.22
N SER A 304 -24.92 6.22 -29.34
CA SER A 304 -25.39 6.61 -30.68
C SER A 304 -26.58 5.77 -31.12
N ILE A 305 -26.55 4.45 -30.90
CA ILE A 305 -27.69 3.56 -31.20
C ILE A 305 -28.91 3.93 -30.32
N TYR A 306 -28.69 4.24 -29.05
CA TYR A 306 -29.76 4.65 -28.13
C TYR A 306 -30.40 5.99 -28.58
N LEU A 307 -29.60 6.99 -28.91
CA LEU A 307 -30.05 8.30 -29.41
C LEU A 307 -30.81 8.18 -30.76
N PHE A 308 -30.34 7.31 -31.63
CA PHE A 308 -31.03 7.06 -32.93
C PHE A 308 -32.42 6.44 -32.74
N LYS A 309 -32.55 5.50 -31.77
CA LYS A 309 -33.86 4.91 -31.40
C LYS A 309 -34.81 5.93 -30.75
N LEU A 310 -34.27 6.88 -29.98
CA LEU A 310 -35.08 7.86 -29.24
C LEU A 310 -35.57 9.00 -30.16
N MET A 311 -34.78 9.41 -31.15
CA MET A 311 -35.05 10.58 -32.01
C MET A 311 -34.81 10.29 -33.49
N PRO A 312 -35.61 9.45 -34.16
CA PRO A 312 -35.31 9.00 -35.52
C PRO A 312 -35.41 10.09 -36.59
N GLN A 313 -36.16 11.18 -36.37
CA GLN A 313 -36.46 12.16 -37.45
C GLN A 313 -35.61 13.45 -37.43
N ARG A 314 -34.80 13.71 -36.38
CA ARG A 314 -34.11 15.01 -36.21
C ARG A 314 -32.57 14.94 -36.11
N SER A 315 -31.98 13.80 -36.22
CA SER A 315 -30.69 13.61 -35.58
C SER A 315 -29.56 12.97 -36.42
N GLY A 316 -29.65 12.97 -37.74
CA GLY A 316 -28.59 12.36 -38.56
C GLY A 316 -27.22 13.03 -38.35
N ILE A 317 -27.13 14.35 -38.49
CA ILE A 317 -25.86 15.08 -38.41
C ILE A 317 -25.30 15.11 -36.97
N PRO A 318 -26.08 15.44 -35.92
CA PRO A 318 -25.57 15.43 -34.54
C PRO A 318 -25.09 14.05 -34.08
N ILE A 319 -25.80 12.99 -34.45
CA ILE A 319 -25.39 11.62 -34.10
C ILE A 319 -24.11 11.21 -34.83
N PHE A 320 -23.98 11.59 -36.10
CA PHE A 320 -22.76 11.34 -36.88
C PHE A 320 -21.56 12.07 -36.28
N LEU A 321 -21.71 13.36 -35.95
CA LEU A 321 -20.65 14.13 -35.25
C LEU A 321 -20.29 13.53 -33.89
N TRP A 322 -21.30 13.09 -33.14
CA TRP A 322 -21.10 12.42 -31.84
C TRP A 322 -20.30 11.13 -32.02
N LEU A 323 -20.67 10.29 -32.98
CA LEU A 323 -19.95 9.07 -33.30
C LEU A 323 -18.51 9.35 -33.74
N ALA A 324 -18.31 10.36 -34.59
CA ALA A 324 -17.00 10.78 -35.06
C ALA A 324 -16.10 11.21 -33.89
N CYS A 325 -16.62 11.96 -32.92
CA CYS A 325 -15.88 12.32 -31.69
C CYS A 325 -15.42 11.09 -30.89
N TRP A 326 -16.27 10.08 -30.77
CA TRP A 326 -15.88 8.84 -30.10
C TRP A 326 -14.85 8.03 -30.86
N LEU A 327 -14.94 8.01 -32.19
CA LEU A 327 -13.96 7.36 -33.06
C LEU A 327 -12.58 8.02 -32.97
N LEU A 328 -12.51 9.33 -32.70
CA LEU A 328 -11.24 10.01 -32.47
C LEU A 328 -10.48 9.44 -31.24
N SER A 329 -11.16 8.74 -30.34
CA SER A 329 -10.49 8.06 -29.23
C SER A 329 -9.51 6.97 -29.69
N VAL A 330 -9.59 6.50 -30.94
CA VAL A 330 -8.62 5.58 -31.55
C VAL A 330 -7.20 6.18 -31.56
N PHE A 331 -7.09 7.51 -31.52
CA PHE A 331 -5.80 8.20 -31.41
C PHE A 331 -5.01 7.74 -30.16
N THR A 332 -5.69 7.35 -29.11
CA THR A 332 -5.03 6.85 -27.88
C THR A 332 -4.33 5.50 -28.06
N LEU A 333 -4.56 4.78 -29.17
CA LEU A 333 -3.86 3.54 -29.51
C LEU A 333 -2.50 3.79 -30.18
N MET A 334 -2.25 5.01 -30.68
CA MET A 334 -0.97 5.33 -31.29
C MET A 334 0.15 5.26 -30.24
N PRO A 335 1.30 4.66 -30.58
CA PRO A 335 2.44 4.66 -29.68
C PRO A 335 2.86 6.10 -29.40
N PRO A 336 3.30 6.43 -28.16
CA PRO A 336 3.90 7.73 -27.91
C PRO A 336 5.20 7.79 -28.71
N GLU A 337 5.29 8.71 -29.66
CA GLU A 337 6.58 9.07 -30.25
C GLU A 337 7.41 9.77 -29.15
N ILE A 338 8.37 9.03 -28.62
CA ILE A 338 9.43 9.64 -27.81
C ILE A 338 10.42 10.16 -28.84
N PRO A 339 10.62 11.48 -28.97
CA PRO A 339 11.63 11.99 -29.89
C PRO A 339 12.98 11.45 -29.48
N GLU A 340 13.58 10.60 -30.31
CA GLU A 340 14.88 9.95 -30.07
C GLU A 340 16.04 10.95 -29.96
N ASN A 341 15.84 12.23 -30.22
CA ASN A 341 16.89 13.24 -30.36
C ASN A 341 16.65 14.53 -29.57
N THR A 342 16.08 14.50 -28.38
CA THR A 342 16.24 15.65 -27.49
C THR A 342 17.52 15.47 -26.69
N PRO A 343 18.58 16.28 -26.93
CA PRO A 343 19.71 16.30 -26.01
C PRO A 343 19.16 16.68 -24.64
N LEU A 344 19.41 15.82 -23.65
CA LEU A 344 19.20 16.16 -22.24
C LEU A 344 20.15 17.32 -21.95
N VAL A 345 19.61 18.54 -21.85
CA VAL A 345 20.33 19.74 -21.37
C VAL A 345 20.29 19.73 -19.87
#